data_65be92deb43c51b3fbe5ea0153c9f827
#
_entry.id   65be92deb43c51b3fbe5ea0153c9f827
#
_cell.length_a   1.000
_cell.length_b   1.000
_cell.length_c   1.000
_cell.angle_alpha   90.00
_cell.angle_beta   90.00
_cell.angle_gamma   90.00
#
_symmetry.space_group_name_H-M   'P 1'
#
loop_
_entity.id
_entity.type
_entity.pdbx_description
1 polymer ?
#
loop_
_entity_poly.entity_id
_entity_poly.type
_entity_poly.pdbx_seq_one_letter_code
_entity_poly.pdbx_strand_id
1 'polypeptide(L)'
;LANQFFVNNEVDMIFAISTSSAQSAYNATKEIPIVFTAVTDPVAAGIANSFESSGNNVTGMSDMVSMTEQIALLQEIVPSIRNIGVIYNTSEANSIVQVDELKAAAKESNLEVKEISITTVNEINQNLSANIKDIDALYVPTDNTVASAYELVGNICLNNNIPMLCAEEAGVSKGGLCSIGIDYYQLGKETAYKAVEIIEGKEPSEIKIEKSSDMNITINSDAAKKINIEIPKEIEEKAQIITGGVN
;
A
#
# COMPACT_ATOMS: atom_id res chain seq x y z
N LEU A 1 7.94 15.12 16.64
CA LEU A 1 9.17 15.19 17.45
C LEU A 1 10.43 14.94 16.61
N ALA A 2 10.55 13.83 15.85
CA ALA A 2 11.76 13.52 15.06
C ALA A 2 12.09 14.61 14.02
N ASN A 3 11.10 15.06 13.23
CA ASN A 3 11.33 16.09 12.23
C ASN A 3 11.74 17.44 12.82
N GLN A 4 11.22 17.80 14.00
CA GLN A 4 11.67 18.99 14.70
C GLN A 4 13.13 18.87 15.18
N PHE A 5 13.55 17.66 15.57
CA PHE A 5 14.95 17.40 15.89
C PHE A 5 15.85 17.60 14.65
N PHE A 6 15.45 17.11 13.48
CA PHE A 6 16.22 17.31 12.24
C PHE A 6 16.34 18.78 11.86
N VAL A 7 15.23 19.53 11.93
CA VAL A 7 15.24 20.98 11.66
C VAL A 7 16.16 21.73 12.62
N ASN A 8 16.09 21.41 13.94
CA ASN A 8 16.93 22.08 14.94
C ASN A 8 18.43 21.73 14.82
N ASN A 9 18.78 20.62 14.17
CA ASN A 9 20.16 20.20 13.93
C ASN A 9 20.64 20.54 12.50
N GLU A 10 19.86 21.31 11.75
CA GLU A 10 20.22 21.81 10.43
C GLU A 10 20.76 20.71 9.49
N VAL A 11 20.03 19.56 9.43
CA VAL A 11 20.42 18.47 8.52
C VAL A 11 20.31 18.93 7.07
N ASP A 12 21.17 18.41 6.20
CA ASP A 12 21.23 18.79 4.80
C ASP A 12 20.03 18.25 3.98
N MET A 13 19.44 17.16 4.42
CA MET A 13 18.32 16.49 3.74
C MET A 13 17.55 15.60 4.71
N ILE A 14 16.24 15.41 4.45
CA ILE A 14 15.38 14.49 5.20
C ILE A 14 14.89 13.39 4.26
N PHE A 15 15.15 12.11 4.62
CA PHE A 15 14.47 10.98 3.99
C PHE A 15 13.21 10.65 4.79
N ALA A 16 12.07 10.64 4.09
CA ALA A 16 10.78 10.34 4.69
C ALA A 16 10.18 9.06 4.09
N ILE A 17 9.96 8.05 4.91
CA ILE A 17 9.35 6.78 4.50
C ILE A 17 7.89 6.77 4.91
N SER A 18 6.98 6.55 3.99
CA SER A 18 5.53 6.58 4.09
C SER A 18 4.90 7.99 4.04
N THR A 19 3.61 8.02 3.71
CA THR A 19 2.84 9.27 3.54
C THR A 19 2.83 10.12 4.80
N SER A 20 2.54 9.55 5.96
CA SER A 20 2.47 10.29 7.22
C SER A 20 3.83 10.89 7.65
N SER A 21 4.93 10.17 7.39
CA SER A 21 6.28 10.68 7.63
C SER A 21 6.62 11.85 6.71
N ALA A 22 6.30 11.74 5.42
CA ALA A 22 6.52 12.79 4.44
C ALA A 22 5.70 14.04 4.75
N GLN A 23 4.42 13.89 5.10
CA GLN A 23 3.57 14.99 5.57
C GLN A 23 4.14 15.67 6.81
N SER A 24 4.60 14.88 7.78
CA SER A 24 5.19 15.39 9.02
C SER A 24 6.50 16.15 8.74
N ALA A 25 7.35 15.66 7.84
CA ALA A 25 8.56 16.35 7.43
C ALA A 25 8.25 17.67 6.71
N TYR A 26 7.33 17.62 5.74
CA TYR A 26 6.90 18.80 4.99
C TYR A 26 6.26 19.88 5.86
N ASN A 27 5.53 19.48 6.91
CA ASN A 27 4.97 20.42 7.88
C ASN A 27 6.02 21.04 8.82
N ALA A 28 7.16 20.36 9.03
CA ALA A 28 8.22 20.83 9.91
C ALA A 28 9.17 21.82 9.22
N THR A 29 9.39 21.70 7.90
CA THR A 29 10.29 22.58 7.13
C THR A 29 9.80 22.79 5.71
N LYS A 30 10.09 23.99 5.16
CA LYS A 30 9.89 24.35 3.75
C LYS A 30 11.22 24.66 3.05
N GLU A 31 12.35 24.52 3.76
CA GLU A 31 13.68 24.87 3.29
C GLU A 31 14.57 23.64 3.10
N ILE A 32 14.61 22.74 4.09
CA ILE A 32 15.41 21.50 4.02
C ILE A 32 14.82 20.59 2.95
N PRO A 33 15.60 20.11 1.98
CA PRO A 33 15.15 19.14 0.99
C PRO A 33 14.59 17.88 1.63
N ILE A 34 13.44 17.42 1.13
CA ILE A 34 12.78 16.18 1.58
C ILE A 34 12.70 15.22 0.42
N VAL A 35 13.30 14.04 0.56
CA VAL A 35 13.17 12.94 -0.38
C VAL A 35 12.31 11.87 0.24
N PHE A 36 11.13 11.65 -0.32
CA PHE A 36 10.23 10.62 0.20
C PHE A 36 10.31 9.32 -0.62
N THR A 37 9.99 8.22 0.04
CA THR A 37 9.76 6.92 -0.58
C THR A 37 8.48 6.31 -0.02
N ALA A 38 7.83 5.43 -0.78
CA ALA A 38 6.60 4.76 -0.37
C ALA A 38 5.50 5.76 0.06
N VAL A 39 5.26 6.77 -0.77
CA VAL A 39 4.13 7.70 -0.64
C VAL A 39 3.15 7.41 -1.77
N THR A 40 1.97 6.93 -1.44
CA THR A 40 0.99 6.46 -2.42
C THR A 40 0.59 7.57 -3.38
N ASP A 41 0.07 8.69 -2.89
CA ASP A 41 -0.24 9.87 -3.70
C ASP A 41 0.24 11.15 -3.00
N PRO A 42 1.35 11.75 -3.44
CA PRO A 42 1.91 12.96 -2.84
C PRO A 42 1.05 14.20 -3.08
N VAL A 43 0.20 14.19 -4.11
CA VAL A 43 -0.72 15.32 -4.41
C VAL A 43 -1.91 15.26 -3.46
N ALA A 44 -2.55 14.12 -3.34
CA ALA A 44 -3.64 13.91 -2.37
C ALA A 44 -3.16 14.06 -0.92
N ALA A 45 -1.90 13.70 -0.63
CA ALA A 45 -1.26 13.94 0.66
C ALA A 45 -0.99 15.42 0.95
N GLY A 46 -1.13 16.31 -0.04
CA GLY A 46 -0.91 17.75 0.10
C GLY A 46 0.56 18.16 0.24
N ILE A 47 1.48 17.31 -0.21
CA ILE A 47 2.93 17.58 -0.15
C ILE A 47 3.55 17.94 -1.51
N ALA A 48 2.80 17.78 -2.60
CA ALA A 48 3.21 18.14 -3.95
C ALA A 48 2.05 18.72 -4.75
N ASN A 49 2.35 19.60 -5.71
CA ASN A 49 1.36 20.15 -6.64
C ASN A 49 1.00 19.17 -7.75
N SER A 50 2.00 18.41 -8.22
CA SER A 50 1.86 17.38 -9.25
C SER A 50 3.02 16.40 -9.20
N PHE A 51 2.92 15.29 -9.95
CA PHE A 51 4.03 14.35 -10.14
C PHE A 51 5.16 14.95 -10.98
N GLU A 52 4.86 15.85 -11.92
CA GLU A 52 5.86 16.49 -12.78
C GLU A 52 6.74 17.49 -12.00
N SER A 53 6.15 18.20 -11.03
CA SER A 53 6.85 19.10 -10.12
C SER A 53 6.09 19.25 -8.83
N SER A 54 6.78 19.06 -7.72
CA SER A 54 6.18 19.29 -6.40
C SER A 54 5.85 20.76 -6.17
N GLY A 55 6.60 21.68 -6.80
CA GLY A 55 6.50 23.13 -6.60
C GLY A 55 7.05 23.60 -5.25
N ASN A 56 7.82 22.77 -4.56
CA ASN A 56 8.35 23.05 -3.22
C ASN A 56 9.61 22.21 -2.92
N ASN A 57 9.97 22.04 -1.64
CA ASN A 57 11.19 21.37 -1.19
C ASN A 57 11.08 19.84 -1.11
N VAL A 58 10.11 19.20 -1.77
CA VAL A 58 9.99 17.73 -1.75
C VAL A 58 10.15 17.11 -3.14
N THR A 59 10.68 15.90 -3.18
CA THR A 59 10.60 14.96 -4.33
C THR A 59 10.61 13.54 -3.81
N GLY A 60 10.47 12.55 -4.67
CA GLY A 60 10.53 11.14 -4.23
C GLY A 60 9.88 10.15 -5.18
N MET A 61 9.60 8.98 -4.62
CA MET A 61 9.03 7.83 -5.34
C MET A 61 7.69 7.42 -4.73
N SER A 62 6.69 7.25 -5.59
CA SER A 62 5.37 6.73 -5.22
C SER A 62 5.33 5.20 -5.34
N ASP A 63 4.64 4.56 -4.41
CA ASP A 63 4.37 3.12 -4.41
C ASP A 63 2.96 2.76 -4.92
N MET A 64 2.31 3.67 -5.61
CA MET A 64 0.95 3.48 -6.11
C MET A 64 0.91 2.42 -7.20
N VAL A 65 0.09 1.40 -7.00
CA VAL A 65 -0.17 0.29 -7.94
C VAL A 65 -1.58 0.43 -8.51
N SER A 66 -1.77 0.01 -9.76
CA SER A 66 -3.07 0.04 -10.43
C SER A 66 -4.11 -0.82 -9.70
N MET A 67 -5.16 -0.20 -9.20
CA MET A 67 -6.26 -0.91 -8.54
C MET A 67 -7.01 -1.83 -9.50
N THR A 68 -7.13 -1.45 -10.77
CA THR A 68 -7.75 -2.29 -11.79
C THR A 68 -6.99 -3.60 -11.98
N GLU A 69 -5.64 -3.58 -11.97
CA GLU A 69 -4.82 -4.78 -12.08
C GLU A 69 -4.94 -5.66 -10.84
N GLN A 70 -4.99 -5.06 -9.65
CA GLN A 70 -5.19 -5.79 -8.40
C GLN A 70 -6.55 -6.51 -8.36
N ILE A 71 -7.64 -5.84 -8.77
CA ILE A 71 -8.97 -6.47 -8.87
C ILE A 71 -8.96 -7.56 -9.94
N ALA A 72 -8.34 -7.32 -11.09
CA ALA A 72 -8.26 -8.31 -12.16
C ALA A 72 -7.57 -9.60 -11.69
N LEU A 73 -6.42 -9.49 -11.00
CA LEU A 73 -5.74 -10.64 -10.39
C LEU A 73 -6.67 -11.40 -9.42
N LEU A 74 -7.37 -10.68 -8.54
CA LEU A 74 -8.26 -11.31 -7.58
C LEU A 74 -9.43 -12.03 -8.27
N GLN A 75 -10.04 -11.45 -9.31
CA GLN A 75 -11.12 -12.07 -10.10
C GLN A 75 -10.62 -13.26 -10.93
N GLU A 76 -9.39 -13.22 -11.42
CA GLU A 76 -8.77 -14.35 -12.12
C GLU A 76 -8.57 -15.55 -11.19
N ILE A 77 -8.15 -15.31 -9.93
CA ILE A 77 -8.01 -16.35 -8.91
C ILE A 77 -9.36 -16.80 -8.35
N VAL A 78 -10.29 -15.87 -8.13
CA VAL A 78 -11.59 -16.11 -7.48
C VAL A 78 -12.73 -15.50 -8.32
N PRO A 79 -13.13 -16.12 -9.44
CA PRO A 79 -14.12 -15.55 -10.37
C PRO A 79 -15.53 -15.34 -9.76
N SER A 80 -15.81 -15.98 -8.63
CA SER A 80 -17.13 -15.94 -7.99
C SER A 80 -17.36 -14.72 -7.09
N ILE A 81 -16.35 -13.89 -6.82
CA ILE A 81 -16.47 -12.74 -5.93
C ILE A 81 -17.51 -11.74 -6.44
N ARG A 82 -18.23 -11.14 -5.52
CA ARG A 82 -19.19 -10.06 -5.75
C ARG A 82 -19.00 -8.90 -4.77
N ASN A 83 -18.64 -9.22 -3.51
CA ASN A 83 -18.52 -8.27 -2.42
C ASN A 83 -17.08 -8.23 -1.93
N ILE A 84 -16.37 -7.12 -2.15
CA ILE A 84 -15.03 -6.89 -1.62
C ILE A 84 -15.13 -6.05 -0.35
N GLY A 85 -14.68 -6.60 0.78
CA GLY A 85 -14.41 -5.79 1.97
C GLY A 85 -13.11 -5.00 1.81
N VAL A 86 -13.03 -3.80 2.34
CA VAL A 86 -11.78 -3.07 2.50
C VAL A 86 -11.64 -2.59 3.94
N ILE A 87 -10.55 -3.01 4.61
CA ILE A 87 -10.25 -2.54 5.96
C ILE A 87 -9.18 -1.47 5.91
N TYR A 88 -9.44 -0.32 6.53
CA TYR A 88 -8.53 0.82 6.47
C TYR A 88 -8.73 1.83 7.60
N ASN A 89 -7.66 2.57 7.92
CA ASN A 89 -7.70 3.68 8.86
C ASN A 89 -8.15 4.97 8.16
N THR A 90 -9.26 5.52 8.61
CA THR A 90 -9.84 6.75 8.05
C THR A 90 -8.99 8.01 8.28
N SER A 91 -7.93 7.93 9.08
CA SER A 91 -7.00 9.04 9.33
C SER A 91 -5.77 8.99 8.41
N GLU A 92 -5.61 7.93 7.59
CA GLU A 92 -4.49 7.78 6.67
C GLU A 92 -4.87 8.19 5.25
N ALA A 93 -4.27 9.27 4.74
CA ALA A 93 -4.58 9.82 3.41
C ALA A 93 -4.29 8.82 2.27
N ASN A 94 -3.21 8.03 2.37
CA ASN A 94 -2.88 6.95 1.44
C ASN A 94 -3.98 5.90 1.36
N SER A 95 -4.57 5.53 2.49
CA SER A 95 -5.64 4.53 2.54
C SER A 95 -6.94 5.06 1.93
N ILE A 96 -7.30 6.31 2.21
CA ILE A 96 -8.49 6.95 1.64
C ILE A 96 -8.42 6.96 0.10
N VAL A 97 -7.27 7.36 -0.47
CA VAL A 97 -7.07 7.37 -1.93
C VAL A 97 -7.28 5.98 -2.52
N GLN A 98 -6.67 4.94 -1.94
CA GLN A 98 -6.80 3.57 -2.44
C GLN A 98 -8.23 3.02 -2.29
N VAL A 99 -8.96 3.40 -1.24
CA VAL A 99 -10.37 3.03 -1.08
C VAL A 99 -11.24 3.68 -2.17
N ASP A 100 -10.98 4.94 -2.51
CA ASP A 100 -11.72 5.61 -3.58
C ASP A 100 -11.39 5.01 -4.95
N GLU A 101 -10.12 4.65 -5.21
CA GLU A 101 -9.72 3.92 -6.42
C GLU A 101 -10.36 2.52 -6.47
N LEU A 102 -10.40 1.80 -5.32
CA LEU A 102 -11.07 0.50 -5.23
C LEU A 102 -12.55 0.61 -5.60
N LYS A 103 -13.26 1.60 -5.08
CA LYS A 103 -14.68 1.83 -5.41
C LYS A 103 -14.88 2.09 -6.90
N ALA A 104 -14.00 2.89 -7.51
CA ALA A 104 -14.06 3.19 -8.94
C ALA A 104 -13.83 1.92 -9.79
N ALA A 105 -12.75 1.18 -9.52
CA ALA A 105 -12.40 -0.02 -10.26
C ALA A 105 -13.38 -1.19 -10.01
N ALA A 106 -13.90 -1.34 -8.79
CA ALA A 106 -14.93 -2.33 -8.44
C ALA A 106 -16.22 -2.10 -9.22
N LYS A 107 -16.63 -0.84 -9.37
CA LYS A 107 -17.82 -0.49 -10.17
C LYS A 107 -17.68 -0.91 -11.65
N GLU A 108 -16.51 -0.73 -12.23
CA GLU A 108 -16.22 -1.18 -13.61
C GLU A 108 -16.21 -2.70 -13.73
N SER A 109 -15.85 -3.39 -12.65
CA SER A 109 -15.76 -4.85 -12.55
C SER A 109 -17.06 -5.52 -12.05
N ASN A 110 -18.15 -4.76 -11.87
CA ASN A 110 -19.42 -5.22 -11.29
C ASN A 110 -19.27 -5.86 -9.90
N LEU A 111 -18.45 -5.27 -9.05
CA LEU A 111 -18.25 -5.66 -7.66
C LEU A 111 -18.80 -4.58 -6.72
N GLU A 112 -19.32 -5.02 -5.57
CA GLU A 112 -19.73 -4.14 -4.48
C GLU A 112 -18.59 -4.00 -3.46
N VAL A 113 -18.40 -2.78 -2.95
CA VAL A 113 -17.37 -2.50 -1.94
C VAL A 113 -18.00 -2.27 -0.58
N LYS A 114 -17.54 -3.04 0.41
CA LYS A 114 -17.93 -2.87 1.82
C LYS A 114 -16.77 -2.26 2.61
N GLU A 115 -16.93 -1.03 3.06
CA GLU A 115 -15.93 -0.35 3.88
C GLU A 115 -15.98 -0.83 5.33
N ILE A 116 -14.81 -1.21 5.86
CA ILE A 116 -14.58 -1.61 7.25
C ILE A 116 -13.58 -0.61 7.83
N SER A 117 -14.11 0.52 8.28
CA SER A 117 -13.29 1.62 8.79
C SER A 117 -12.81 1.37 10.21
N ILE A 118 -11.58 1.80 10.47
CA ILE A 118 -10.96 1.81 11.81
C ILE A 118 -10.28 3.17 12.03
N THR A 119 -9.95 3.46 13.27
CA THR A 119 -9.10 4.59 13.68
C THR A 119 -7.90 4.12 14.49
N THR A 120 -7.99 2.92 15.06
CA THR A 120 -6.91 2.31 15.86
C THR A 120 -6.81 0.82 15.56
N VAL A 121 -5.63 0.25 15.81
CA VAL A 121 -5.37 -1.20 15.67
C VAL A 121 -6.30 -2.08 16.53
N ASN A 122 -6.74 -1.57 17.68
CA ASN A 122 -7.60 -2.31 18.61
C ASN A 122 -9.01 -2.57 18.05
N GLU A 123 -9.44 -1.80 17.07
CA GLU A 123 -10.76 -1.94 16.44
C GLU A 123 -10.80 -3.02 15.35
N ILE A 124 -9.62 -3.46 14.84
CA ILE A 124 -9.51 -4.40 13.72
C ILE A 124 -10.30 -5.67 13.99
N ASN A 125 -10.04 -6.34 15.11
CA ASN A 125 -10.67 -7.62 15.40
C ASN A 125 -12.20 -7.51 15.45
N GLN A 126 -12.72 -6.51 16.14
CA GLN A 126 -14.16 -6.31 16.27
C GLN A 126 -14.80 -5.97 14.93
N ASN A 127 -14.25 -4.96 14.22
CA ASN A 127 -14.87 -4.44 13.01
C ASN A 127 -14.77 -5.45 11.85
N LEU A 128 -13.61 -6.11 11.70
CA LEU A 128 -13.46 -7.13 10.66
C LEU A 128 -14.36 -8.36 10.94
N SER A 129 -14.35 -8.89 12.17
CA SER A 129 -15.17 -10.06 12.51
C SER A 129 -16.67 -9.80 12.38
N ALA A 130 -17.12 -8.58 12.63
CA ALA A 130 -18.54 -8.24 12.47
C ALA A 130 -18.99 -8.19 11.00
N ASN A 131 -18.06 -7.96 10.07
CA ASN A 131 -18.34 -7.76 8.65
C ASN A 131 -17.88 -8.92 7.76
N ILE A 132 -17.09 -9.87 8.28
CA ILE A 132 -16.41 -10.91 7.50
C ILE A 132 -17.36 -11.84 6.73
N LYS A 133 -18.59 -12.03 7.22
CA LYS A 133 -19.60 -12.90 6.59
C LYS A 133 -20.35 -12.25 5.42
N ASP A 134 -20.19 -10.97 5.25
CA ASP A 134 -20.88 -10.18 4.23
C ASP A 134 -19.97 -9.86 3.03
N ILE A 135 -18.76 -10.41 3.02
CA ILE A 135 -17.77 -10.20 1.96
C ILE A 135 -17.28 -11.53 1.40
N ASP A 136 -16.90 -11.54 0.13
CA ASP A 136 -16.35 -12.70 -0.57
C ASP A 136 -14.81 -12.65 -0.63
N ALA A 137 -14.22 -11.46 -0.48
CA ALA A 137 -12.79 -11.22 -0.41
C ALA A 137 -12.51 -9.97 0.44
N LEU A 138 -11.31 -9.88 1.01
CA LEU A 138 -10.83 -8.68 1.71
C LEU A 138 -9.69 -8.05 0.92
N TYR A 139 -9.77 -6.74 0.68
CA TYR A 139 -8.65 -5.92 0.23
C TYR A 139 -8.02 -5.19 1.43
N VAL A 140 -6.69 -5.21 1.49
CA VAL A 140 -5.92 -4.47 2.48
C VAL A 140 -4.99 -3.50 1.74
N PRO A 141 -5.25 -2.18 1.82
CA PRO A 141 -4.43 -1.15 1.19
C PRO A 141 -3.05 -1.03 1.87
N THR A 142 -2.20 -0.12 1.38
CA THR A 142 -0.94 0.27 2.06
C THR A 142 -1.23 1.09 3.32
N ASP A 143 -1.95 0.50 4.27
CA ASP A 143 -2.40 1.13 5.52
C ASP A 143 -1.44 0.77 6.65
N ASN A 144 -0.76 1.77 7.22
CA ASN A 144 0.26 1.53 8.25
C ASN A 144 -0.33 0.95 9.55
N THR A 145 -1.58 1.32 9.87
CA THR A 145 -2.28 0.79 11.05
C THR A 145 -2.64 -0.67 10.85
N VAL A 146 -3.22 -1.03 9.70
CA VAL A 146 -3.58 -2.42 9.37
C VAL A 146 -2.33 -3.27 9.18
N ALA A 147 -1.27 -2.74 8.54
CA ALA A 147 0.00 -3.43 8.34
C ALA A 147 0.65 -3.88 9.67
N SER A 148 0.52 -3.07 10.72
CA SER A 148 1.01 -3.45 12.07
C SER A 148 0.30 -4.68 12.66
N ALA A 149 -0.82 -5.11 12.08
CA ALA A 149 -1.67 -6.20 12.53
C ALA A 149 -1.98 -7.24 11.43
N TYR A 150 -1.17 -7.32 10.37
CA TYR A 150 -1.41 -8.27 9.25
C TYR A 150 -1.66 -9.70 9.70
N GLU A 151 -0.94 -10.19 10.71
CA GLU A 151 -1.12 -11.54 11.23
C GLU A 151 -2.52 -11.76 11.82
N LEU A 152 -3.06 -10.76 12.53
CA LEU A 152 -4.43 -10.80 13.04
C LEU A 152 -5.44 -10.81 11.90
N VAL A 153 -5.28 -9.92 10.92
CA VAL A 153 -6.18 -9.81 9.76
C VAL A 153 -6.15 -11.09 8.94
N GLY A 154 -4.95 -11.61 8.63
CA GLY A 154 -4.76 -12.85 7.89
C GLY A 154 -5.41 -14.05 8.59
N ASN A 155 -5.22 -14.18 9.91
CA ASN A 155 -5.84 -15.26 10.69
C ASN A 155 -7.38 -15.19 10.67
N ILE A 156 -7.97 -13.98 10.76
CA ILE A 156 -9.43 -13.82 10.66
C ILE A 156 -9.90 -14.24 9.27
N CYS A 157 -9.24 -13.83 8.21
CA CYS A 157 -9.57 -14.20 6.84
C CYS A 157 -9.47 -15.70 6.60
N LEU A 158 -8.34 -16.32 6.96
CA LEU A 158 -8.12 -17.77 6.80
C LEU A 158 -9.14 -18.61 7.56
N ASN A 159 -9.47 -18.25 8.80
CA ASN A 159 -10.44 -18.96 9.62
C ASN A 159 -11.89 -18.85 9.10
N ASN A 160 -12.16 -17.88 8.24
CA ASN A 160 -13.47 -17.68 7.61
C ASN A 160 -13.48 -18.05 6.12
N ASN A 161 -12.38 -18.60 5.57
CA ASN A 161 -12.20 -18.93 4.15
C ASN A 161 -12.36 -17.69 3.23
N ILE A 162 -11.93 -16.53 3.68
CA ILE A 162 -11.98 -15.30 2.90
C ILE A 162 -10.59 -15.03 2.29
N PRO A 163 -10.45 -14.99 0.96
CA PRO A 163 -9.19 -14.60 0.31
C PRO A 163 -8.86 -13.14 0.63
N MET A 164 -7.60 -12.90 1.01
CA MET A 164 -7.10 -11.57 1.31
C MET A 164 -6.15 -11.12 0.20
N LEU A 165 -6.53 -10.09 -0.55
CA LEU A 165 -5.68 -9.36 -1.48
C LEU A 165 -4.97 -8.24 -0.71
N CYS A 166 -3.65 -8.19 -0.79
CA CYS A 166 -2.84 -7.18 -0.13
C CYS A 166 -2.20 -6.24 -1.16
N ALA A 167 -2.11 -4.97 -0.83
CA ALA A 167 -1.36 -4.01 -1.65
C ALA A 167 0.16 -4.27 -1.60
N GLU A 168 0.64 -5.01 -0.59
CA GLU A 168 2.06 -5.31 -0.37
C GLU A 168 2.31 -6.79 -0.05
N GLU A 169 3.50 -7.27 -0.43
CA GLU A 169 3.96 -8.64 -0.16
C GLU A 169 3.98 -8.99 1.34
N ALA A 170 4.26 -8.00 2.20
CA ALA A 170 4.30 -8.21 3.65
C ALA A 170 2.99 -8.80 4.20
N GLY A 171 1.83 -8.37 3.68
CA GLY A 171 0.54 -8.93 4.04
C GLY A 171 0.35 -10.36 3.56
N VAL A 172 0.88 -10.70 2.38
CA VAL A 172 0.81 -12.07 1.83
C VAL A 172 1.59 -13.04 2.71
N SER A 173 2.76 -12.64 3.21
CA SER A 173 3.58 -13.45 4.13
C SER A 173 2.92 -13.69 5.49
N LYS A 174 1.85 -12.96 5.82
CA LYS A 174 1.09 -13.02 7.08
C LYS A 174 -0.32 -13.58 6.92
N GLY A 175 -0.54 -14.40 5.88
CA GLY A 175 -1.80 -15.08 5.66
C GLY A 175 -2.66 -14.49 4.53
N GLY A 176 -2.19 -13.47 3.83
CA GLY A 176 -2.80 -13.02 2.59
C GLY A 176 -2.68 -14.06 1.48
N LEU A 177 -3.64 -14.05 0.54
CA LEU A 177 -3.63 -14.94 -0.61
C LEU A 177 -2.66 -14.46 -1.68
N CYS A 178 -2.78 -13.19 -2.04
CA CYS A 178 -2.03 -12.61 -3.16
C CYS A 178 -1.78 -11.11 -3.01
N SER A 179 -0.82 -10.61 -3.77
CA SER A 179 -0.58 -9.18 -4.02
C SER A 179 -0.09 -8.95 -5.43
N ILE A 180 -0.34 -7.75 -5.95
CA ILE A 180 0.50 -7.10 -6.94
C ILE A 180 1.14 -5.95 -6.18
N GLY A 181 2.41 -6.08 -5.85
CA GLY A 181 3.14 -5.16 -5.00
C GLY A 181 4.41 -4.66 -5.66
N ILE A 182 4.94 -3.58 -5.13
CA ILE A 182 6.20 -2.97 -5.56
C ILE A 182 7.36 -3.65 -4.85
N ASP A 183 8.48 -3.79 -5.55
CA ASP A 183 9.76 -4.12 -4.93
C ASP A 183 10.27 -2.90 -4.14
N TYR A 184 10.09 -2.90 -2.84
CA TYR A 184 10.50 -1.80 -1.96
C TYR A 184 12.02 -1.62 -1.87
N TYR A 185 12.81 -2.67 -2.16
CA TYR A 185 14.26 -2.53 -2.24
C TYR A 185 14.65 -1.71 -3.49
N GLN A 186 14.04 -2.01 -4.62
CA GLN A 186 14.26 -1.27 -5.86
C GLN A 186 13.72 0.17 -5.74
N LEU A 187 12.54 0.34 -5.16
CA LEU A 187 11.97 1.67 -4.86
C LEU A 187 12.93 2.53 -4.02
N GLY A 188 13.55 1.93 -3.00
CA GLY A 188 14.56 2.61 -2.17
C GLY A 188 15.79 3.03 -2.96
N LYS A 189 16.26 2.21 -3.89
CA LYS A 189 17.38 2.57 -4.80
C LYS A 189 17.00 3.73 -5.72
N GLU A 190 15.82 3.68 -6.33
CA GLU A 190 15.31 4.75 -7.19
C GLU A 190 15.16 6.07 -6.41
N THR A 191 14.69 5.99 -5.17
CA THR A 191 14.64 7.13 -4.25
C THR A 191 16.05 7.72 -3.98
N ALA A 192 17.04 6.87 -3.79
CA ALA A 192 18.42 7.31 -3.55
C ALA A 192 19.00 8.08 -4.75
N TYR A 193 18.66 7.74 -5.98
CA TYR A 193 19.10 8.50 -7.16
C TYR A 193 18.56 9.93 -7.15
N LYS A 194 17.33 10.15 -6.70
CA LYS A 194 16.77 11.50 -6.55
C LYS A 194 17.51 12.33 -5.49
N ALA A 195 17.92 11.68 -4.40
CA ALA A 195 18.77 12.33 -3.42
C ALA A 195 20.15 12.73 -3.97
N VAL A 196 20.75 11.90 -4.83
CA VAL A 196 22.01 12.24 -5.52
C VAL A 196 21.83 13.47 -6.41
N GLU A 197 20.73 13.56 -7.16
CA GLU A 197 20.45 14.76 -7.99
C GLU A 197 20.40 16.04 -7.15
N ILE A 198 19.83 15.99 -5.93
CA ILE A 198 19.82 17.13 -5.01
C ILE A 198 21.22 17.46 -4.50
N ILE A 199 22.03 16.45 -4.15
CA ILE A 199 23.43 16.65 -3.73
C ILE A 199 24.26 17.26 -4.87
N GLU A 200 23.93 16.96 -6.12
CA GLU A 200 24.55 17.54 -7.31
C GLU A 200 24.05 18.95 -7.64
N GLY A 201 23.12 19.49 -6.86
CA GLY A 201 22.66 20.89 -6.91
C GLY A 201 21.35 21.14 -7.63
N LYS A 202 20.55 20.08 -7.92
CA LYS A 202 19.18 20.28 -8.40
C LYS A 202 18.24 20.64 -7.26
N GLU A 203 17.31 21.54 -7.52
CA GLU A 203 16.22 21.81 -6.60
C GLU A 203 15.21 20.65 -6.59
N PRO A 204 14.65 20.26 -5.42
CA PRO A 204 13.65 19.18 -5.35
C PRO A 204 12.46 19.39 -6.30
N SER A 205 12.01 20.63 -6.49
CA SER A 205 10.91 20.99 -7.41
C SER A 205 11.20 20.74 -8.89
N GLU A 206 12.48 20.58 -9.27
CA GLU A 206 12.93 20.28 -10.63
C GLU A 206 13.06 18.78 -10.90
N ILE A 207 12.97 17.97 -9.83
CA ILE A 207 13.06 16.51 -9.89
C ILE A 207 11.66 15.94 -9.85
N LYS A 208 11.26 15.23 -10.93
CA LYS A 208 9.96 14.60 -11.01
C LYS A 208 9.74 13.59 -9.89
N ILE A 209 8.52 13.54 -9.39
CA ILE A 209 8.04 12.42 -8.58
C ILE A 209 7.66 11.30 -9.53
N GLU A 210 8.16 10.10 -9.33
CA GLU A 210 7.92 8.97 -10.21
C GLU A 210 7.24 7.82 -9.45
N LYS A 211 6.56 6.96 -10.21
CA LYS A 211 6.03 5.69 -9.71
C LYS A 211 7.02 4.61 -10.09
N SER A 212 7.27 3.65 -9.19
CA SER A 212 8.03 2.46 -9.58
C SER A 212 7.25 1.65 -10.61
N SER A 213 7.98 1.09 -11.58
CA SER A 213 7.43 0.17 -12.57
C SER A 213 7.69 -1.30 -12.25
N ASP A 214 8.55 -1.58 -11.27
CA ASP A 214 8.91 -2.94 -10.88
C ASP A 214 7.86 -3.51 -9.92
N MET A 215 6.86 -4.16 -10.51
CA MET A 215 5.77 -4.82 -9.80
C MET A 215 5.91 -6.33 -9.87
N ASN A 216 5.67 -7.00 -8.75
CA ASN A 216 5.69 -8.45 -8.63
C ASN A 216 4.34 -8.98 -8.18
N ILE A 217 3.90 -10.08 -8.79
CA ILE A 217 2.79 -10.86 -8.28
C ILE A 217 3.35 -11.82 -7.22
N THR A 218 2.82 -11.78 -6.02
CA THR A 218 3.15 -12.73 -4.95
C THR A 218 1.91 -13.52 -4.56
N ILE A 219 2.06 -14.85 -4.46
CA ILE A 219 1.00 -15.78 -4.07
C ILE A 219 1.47 -16.60 -2.86
N ASN A 220 0.62 -16.74 -1.86
CA ASN A 220 0.83 -17.63 -0.73
C ASN A 220 0.13 -18.96 -0.97
N SER A 221 0.92 -20.00 -1.31
CA SER A 221 0.35 -21.32 -1.62
C SER A 221 -0.23 -22.03 -0.40
N ASP A 222 0.23 -21.74 0.81
CA ASP A 222 -0.33 -22.33 2.03
C ASP A 222 -1.66 -21.66 2.40
N ALA A 223 -1.77 -20.34 2.21
CA ALA A 223 -3.04 -19.63 2.34
C ALA A 223 -4.07 -20.16 1.33
N ALA A 224 -3.69 -20.29 0.05
CA ALA A 224 -4.56 -20.85 -0.98
C ALA A 224 -5.11 -22.25 -0.61
N LYS A 225 -4.21 -23.15 -0.17
CA LYS A 225 -4.60 -24.50 0.31
C LYS A 225 -5.55 -24.45 1.52
N LYS A 226 -5.25 -23.56 2.49
CA LYS A 226 -6.05 -23.44 3.73
C LYS A 226 -7.50 -23.06 3.45
N ILE A 227 -7.72 -22.18 2.46
CA ILE A 227 -9.06 -21.69 2.07
C ILE A 227 -9.63 -22.41 0.84
N ASN A 228 -8.99 -23.50 0.40
CA ASN A 228 -9.40 -24.34 -0.73
C ASN A 228 -9.55 -23.57 -2.07
N ILE A 229 -8.62 -22.66 -2.35
CA ILE A 229 -8.54 -21.95 -3.62
C ILE A 229 -7.43 -22.58 -4.48
N GLU A 230 -7.76 -22.92 -5.73
CA GLU A 230 -6.80 -23.37 -6.73
C GLU A 230 -6.26 -22.16 -7.50
N ILE A 231 -4.95 -22.00 -7.54
CA ILE A 231 -4.31 -20.92 -8.28
C ILE A 231 -4.21 -21.32 -9.75
N PRO A 232 -4.70 -20.49 -10.70
CA PRO A 232 -4.53 -20.74 -12.13
C PRO A 232 -3.05 -20.87 -12.51
N LYS A 233 -2.71 -21.87 -13.35
CA LYS A 233 -1.32 -22.12 -13.77
C LYS A 233 -0.67 -20.89 -14.40
N GLU A 234 -1.42 -20.12 -15.17
CA GLU A 234 -0.92 -18.92 -15.84
C GLU A 234 -0.47 -17.83 -14.85
N ILE A 235 -1.09 -17.78 -13.67
CA ILE A 235 -0.69 -16.91 -12.55
C ILE A 235 0.51 -17.52 -11.84
N GLU A 236 0.45 -18.82 -11.54
CA GLU A 236 1.52 -19.54 -10.82
C GLU A 236 2.87 -19.44 -11.54
N GLU A 237 2.86 -19.47 -12.88
CA GLU A 237 4.07 -19.34 -13.72
C GLU A 237 4.69 -17.92 -13.70
N LYS A 238 3.92 -16.89 -13.37
CA LYS A 238 4.35 -15.48 -13.35
C LYS A 238 4.60 -14.95 -11.95
N ALA A 239 4.10 -15.66 -10.94
CA ALA A 239 4.11 -15.19 -9.56
C ALA A 239 5.33 -15.71 -8.78
N GLN A 240 5.76 -14.92 -7.82
CA GLN A 240 6.59 -15.39 -6.72
C GLN A 240 5.71 -16.20 -5.77
N ILE A 241 5.99 -17.48 -5.65
CA ILE A 241 5.25 -18.35 -4.74
C ILE A 241 5.95 -18.38 -3.38
N ILE A 242 5.23 -18.01 -2.35
CA ILE A 242 5.68 -18.07 -0.96
C ILE A 242 4.87 -19.08 -0.15
N THR A 243 5.38 -19.45 1.02
CA THR A 243 4.75 -20.36 1.98
C THR A 243 4.82 -19.75 3.38
N GLY A 244 4.00 -20.27 4.31
CA GLY A 244 4.00 -19.83 5.71
C GLY A 244 2.96 -18.77 6.02
N GLY A 245 3.02 -18.20 7.26
CA GLY A 245 2.03 -17.23 7.74
C GLY A 245 0.61 -17.81 7.95
N VAL A 246 0.49 -19.12 7.96
CA VAL A 246 -0.78 -19.86 8.12
C VAL A 246 -0.69 -20.68 9.40
N ASN A 247 -1.29 -20.18 10.50
CA ASN A 247 -1.35 -20.85 11.81
C ASN A 247 -2.67 -21.61 11.99
#